data_ea2518fe735cd85e73d86ac23048e510
#
_entry.id   ea2518fe735cd85e73d86ac23048e510
#
_cell.length_a   1.000
_cell.length_b   1.000
_cell.length_c   1.000
_cell.angle_alpha   90.00
_cell.angle_beta   90.00
_cell.angle_gamma   90.00
#
_symmetry.space_group_name_H-M   'P 1'
#
loop_
_entity.id
_entity.type
_entity.pdbx_description
1 polymer ?
#
loop_
_entity_poly.entity_id
_entity_poly.type
_entity_poly.pdbx_seq_one_letter_code
_entity_poly.pdbx_strand_id
1 'polypeptide(L)'
;MQYVCSDIHGRYDKWCALLAALDLKPTDTLYVLGDVIDRGPDGIKVLQDMVQRLNVIPILGNHELDAALCIPKLLQEVTDESIAALSGKDFAALSEWLQNGGGPTLRGLQQISPTEREELLDYLRNMDLYAAVEAGGRTFVLTHAGLDHFEAEKPLENYELLDFLLGRPNPRDEIWHDKNKFLVYGHTPTRVLREQMGESPADTILRCGQQIAIDCACVFDGKLGCLCLDMLEEIYV
;
A
#
# COMPACT_ATOMS: atom_id res chain seq x y z
N MET A 1 5.70 5.57 19.44
CA MET A 1 6.30 4.52 18.58
C MET A 1 5.83 4.74 17.17
N GLN A 2 6.61 4.28 16.17
CA GLN A 2 6.26 4.36 14.76
C GLN A 2 6.21 2.95 14.20
N TYR A 3 5.12 2.63 13.53
CA TYR A 3 4.83 1.31 12.97
C TYR A 3 4.59 1.42 11.47
N VAL A 4 4.80 0.33 10.74
CA VAL A 4 4.52 0.27 9.31
C VAL A 4 3.97 -1.11 8.93
N CYS A 5 2.89 -1.15 8.15
CA CYS A 5 2.32 -2.33 7.52
C CYS A 5 1.98 -2.07 6.04
N SER A 6 1.59 -3.09 5.30
CA SER A 6 1.37 -3.00 3.85
C SER A 6 0.39 -4.07 3.37
N ASP A 7 -0.19 -3.88 2.17
CA ASP A 7 -0.89 -4.91 1.39
C ASP A 7 -2.01 -5.63 2.16
N ILE A 8 -2.91 -4.84 2.75
CA ILE A 8 -4.06 -5.33 3.54
C ILE A 8 -5.09 -6.01 2.63
N HIS A 9 -5.29 -5.45 1.42
CA HIS A 9 -6.19 -5.97 0.41
C HIS A 9 -7.57 -6.39 0.96
N GLY A 10 -8.25 -5.47 1.63
CA GLY A 10 -9.61 -5.69 2.12
C GLY A 10 -9.77 -6.75 3.20
N ARG A 11 -8.70 -7.19 3.85
CA ARG A 11 -8.72 -8.09 5.02
C ARG A 11 -8.99 -7.27 6.29
N TYR A 12 -10.22 -6.78 6.41
CA TYR A 12 -10.65 -5.99 7.56
C TYR A 12 -10.53 -6.75 8.89
N ASP A 13 -10.70 -8.08 8.86
CA ASP A 13 -10.44 -8.97 9.98
C ASP A 13 -8.98 -8.85 10.50
N LYS A 14 -8.02 -8.88 9.57
CA LYS A 14 -6.59 -8.73 9.87
C LYS A 14 -6.24 -7.30 10.32
N TRP A 15 -6.86 -6.30 9.68
CA TRP A 15 -6.71 -4.89 10.09
C TRP A 15 -7.14 -4.69 11.53
N CYS A 16 -8.33 -5.15 11.93
CA CYS A 16 -8.82 -5.07 13.30
C CYS A 16 -7.91 -5.81 14.29
N ALA A 17 -7.42 -7.01 13.90
CA ALA A 17 -6.50 -7.79 14.74
C ALA A 17 -5.17 -7.06 14.93
N LEU A 18 -4.62 -6.41 13.87
CA LEU A 18 -3.40 -5.62 13.96
C LEU A 18 -3.58 -4.42 14.89
N LEU A 19 -4.65 -3.64 14.73
CA LEU A 19 -4.93 -2.51 15.60
C LEU A 19 -5.07 -2.91 17.08
N ALA A 20 -5.71 -4.05 17.33
CA ALA A 20 -5.82 -4.61 18.69
C ALA A 20 -4.46 -5.04 19.26
N ALA A 21 -3.60 -5.65 18.42
CA ALA A 21 -2.25 -6.08 18.84
C ALA A 21 -1.32 -4.88 19.13
N LEU A 22 -1.44 -3.79 18.35
CA LEU A 22 -0.62 -2.58 18.51
C LEU A 22 -1.06 -1.74 19.72
N ASP A 23 -2.36 -1.75 20.07
CA ASP A 23 -2.95 -0.85 21.11
C ASP A 23 -2.43 0.59 20.94
N LEU A 24 -2.54 1.13 19.71
CA LEU A 24 -1.96 2.42 19.32
C LEU A 24 -2.35 3.54 20.28
N LYS A 25 -1.36 4.25 20.78
CA LYS A 25 -1.58 5.46 21.59
C LYS A 25 -1.73 6.68 20.67
N PRO A 26 -2.32 7.78 21.12
CA PRO A 26 -2.43 9.01 20.33
C PRO A 26 -1.09 9.58 19.84
N THR A 27 0.01 9.23 20.50
CA THR A 27 1.39 9.63 20.15
C THR A 27 2.09 8.66 19.21
N ASP A 28 1.49 7.51 18.95
CA ASP A 28 2.05 6.52 18.01
C ASP A 28 1.58 6.82 16.59
N THR A 29 2.35 6.42 15.60
CA THR A 29 1.99 6.56 14.20
C THR A 29 2.06 5.19 13.52
N LEU A 30 1.05 4.87 12.71
CA LEU A 30 1.03 3.70 11.84
C LEU A 30 1.05 4.16 10.38
N TYR A 31 2.10 3.82 9.65
CA TYR A 31 2.17 3.99 8.21
C TYR A 31 1.60 2.76 7.51
N VAL A 32 0.77 2.97 6.48
CA VAL A 32 0.20 1.91 5.65
C VAL A 32 0.69 2.10 4.22
N LEU A 33 1.52 1.20 3.73
CA LEU A 33 2.21 1.34 2.45
C LEU A 33 1.37 0.88 1.26
N GLY A 34 0.13 1.34 1.16
CA GLY A 34 -0.77 1.06 0.04
C GLY A 34 -1.36 -0.34 0.00
N ASP A 35 -2.06 -0.60 -1.10
CA ASP A 35 -2.79 -1.85 -1.39
C ASP A 35 -3.73 -2.25 -0.24
N VAL A 36 -4.49 -1.26 0.22
CA VAL A 36 -5.51 -1.40 1.27
C VAL A 36 -6.77 -2.06 0.73
N ILE A 37 -7.13 -1.71 -0.52
CA ILE A 37 -8.34 -2.13 -1.21
C ILE A 37 -8.08 -3.31 -2.16
N ASP A 38 -9.11 -3.72 -2.86
CA ASP A 38 -9.13 -4.77 -3.89
C ASP A 38 -8.84 -6.18 -3.37
N ARG A 39 -9.15 -7.19 -4.18
CA ARG A 39 -8.99 -8.62 -3.92
C ARG A 39 -9.86 -9.14 -2.78
N GLY A 40 -9.62 -8.68 -1.56
CA GLY A 40 -10.41 -9.05 -0.38
C GLY A 40 -11.74 -8.33 -0.27
N PRO A 41 -12.66 -8.80 0.61
CA PRO A 41 -14.06 -8.39 0.59
C PRO A 41 -14.34 -6.99 1.17
N ASP A 42 -13.52 -6.50 2.09
CA ASP A 42 -13.89 -5.39 2.98
C ASP A 42 -12.95 -4.18 2.88
N GLY A 43 -12.36 -3.91 1.69
CA GLY A 43 -11.42 -2.77 1.50
C GLY A 43 -12.03 -1.42 1.86
N ILE A 44 -13.32 -1.21 1.54
CA ILE A 44 -14.03 0.02 1.90
C ILE A 44 -14.14 0.19 3.42
N LYS A 45 -14.34 -0.89 4.18
CA LYS A 45 -14.38 -0.81 5.65
C LYS A 45 -13.01 -0.45 6.24
N VAL A 46 -11.92 -0.95 5.64
CA VAL A 46 -10.56 -0.57 6.04
C VAL A 46 -10.35 0.92 5.80
N LEU A 47 -10.69 1.44 4.60
CA LEU A 47 -10.58 2.87 4.29
C LEU A 47 -11.41 3.74 5.24
N GLN A 48 -12.68 3.36 5.49
CA GLN A 48 -13.56 4.09 6.41
C GLN A 48 -12.96 4.18 7.83
N ASP A 49 -12.33 3.10 8.31
CA ASP A 49 -11.66 3.11 9.62
C ASP A 49 -10.38 3.96 9.58
N MET A 50 -9.58 3.88 8.51
CA MET A 50 -8.35 4.67 8.35
C MET A 50 -8.62 6.19 8.32
N VAL A 51 -9.63 6.64 7.58
CA VAL A 51 -10.03 8.06 7.49
C VAL A 51 -10.34 8.66 8.86
N GLN A 52 -10.85 7.87 9.81
CA GLN A 52 -11.17 8.32 11.15
C GLN A 52 -9.96 8.41 12.09
N ARG A 53 -8.77 7.97 11.65
CA ARG A 53 -7.55 7.85 12.48
C ARG A 53 -6.49 8.84 12.05
N LEU A 54 -6.33 9.94 12.76
CA LEU A 54 -5.35 10.99 12.47
C LEU A 54 -3.89 10.50 12.57
N ASN A 55 -3.65 9.39 13.25
CA ASN A 55 -2.33 8.80 13.46
C ASN A 55 -2.08 7.57 12.56
N VAL A 56 -2.92 7.33 11.57
CA VAL A 56 -2.71 6.37 10.49
C VAL A 56 -2.41 7.15 9.22
N ILE A 57 -1.22 6.98 8.68
CA ILE A 57 -0.71 7.72 7.52
C ILE A 57 -0.67 6.80 6.31
N PRO A 58 -1.52 7.03 5.30
CA PRO A 58 -1.53 6.22 4.10
C PRO A 58 -0.42 6.63 3.13
N ILE A 59 0.22 5.65 2.51
CA ILE A 59 1.07 5.80 1.32
C ILE A 59 0.33 5.18 0.15
N LEU A 60 0.37 5.82 -1.00
CA LEU A 60 -0.34 5.40 -2.20
C LEU A 60 0.19 4.05 -2.71
N GLY A 61 -0.70 3.09 -2.94
CA GLY A 61 -0.42 1.85 -3.66
C GLY A 61 -0.94 1.91 -5.10
N ASN A 62 -0.52 0.96 -5.94
CA ASN A 62 -1.02 0.90 -7.32
C ASN A 62 -2.52 0.59 -7.38
N HIS A 63 -3.06 -0.19 -6.46
CA HIS A 63 -4.49 -0.47 -6.37
C HIS A 63 -5.31 0.77 -6.04
N GLU A 64 -4.83 1.64 -5.16
CA GLU A 64 -5.46 2.92 -4.84
C GLU A 64 -5.42 3.87 -6.04
N LEU A 65 -4.29 3.92 -6.78
CA LEU A 65 -4.18 4.74 -8.00
C LEU A 65 -5.18 4.28 -9.06
N ASP A 66 -5.24 2.98 -9.34
CA ASP A 66 -6.15 2.40 -10.32
C ASP A 66 -7.61 2.70 -9.95
N ALA A 67 -7.98 2.52 -8.69
CA ALA A 67 -9.31 2.84 -8.17
C ALA A 67 -9.63 4.33 -8.31
N ALA A 68 -8.72 5.23 -7.92
CA ALA A 68 -8.92 6.68 -8.01
C ALA A 68 -9.14 7.16 -9.46
N LEU A 69 -8.55 6.49 -10.45
CA LEU A 69 -8.72 6.77 -11.88
C LEU A 69 -10.00 6.15 -12.46
N CYS A 70 -10.37 4.95 -12.00
CA CYS A 70 -11.48 4.17 -12.56
C CYS A 70 -12.84 4.50 -11.95
N ILE A 71 -12.90 4.68 -10.63
CA ILE A 71 -14.17 4.86 -9.88
C ILE A 71 -14.98 6.05 -10.37
N PRO A 72 -14.42 7.26 -10.60
CA PRO A 72 -15.20 8.40 -11.06
C PRO A 72 -15.96 8.14 -12.37
N LYS A 73 -15.39 7.32 -13.26
CA LYS A 73 -16.00 6.95 -14.54
C LYS A 73 -17.14 5.94 -14.40
N LEU A 74 -17.06 5.06 -13.38
CA LEU A 74 -18.07 4.04 -13.10
C LEU A 74 -19.26 4.58 -12.27
N LEU A 75 -19.06 5.64 -11.51
CA LEU A 75 -20.08 6.22 -10.65
C LEU A 75 -20.78 7.45 -11.23
N GLN A 76 -20.33 7.92 -12.40
CA GLN A 76 -21.04 8.99 -13.12
C GLN A 76 -22.42 8.51 -13.59
N GLU A 77 -23.34 9.47 -13.79
CA GLU A 77 -24.65 9.17 -14.37
C GLU A 77 -24.48 8.60 -15.79
N VAL A 78 -25.20 7.51 -16.06
CA VAL A 78 -25.14 6.85 -17.39
C VAL A 78 -26.03 7.62 -18.35
N THR A 79 -25.43 8.43 -19.21
CA THR A 79 -26.06 9.17 -20.31
C THR A 79 -25.36 8.84 -21.62
N ASP A 80 -25.98 9.18 -22.75
CA ASP A 80 -25.33 9.01 -24.06
C ASP A 80 -24.01 9.80 -24.15
N GLU A 81 -23.97 10.99 -23.53
CA GLU A 81 -22.78 11.82 -23.44
C GLU A 81 -21.69 11.19 -22.58
N SER A 82 -22.04 10.65 -21.41
CA SER A 82 -21.07 10.02 -20.52
C SER A 82 -20.47 8.75 -21.13
N ILE A 83 -21.29 7.96 -21.84
CA ILE A 83 -20.82 6.78 -22.58
C ILE A 83 -19.91 7.20 -23.75
N ALA A 84 -20.30 8.21 -24.52
CA ALA A 84 -19.52 8.71 -25.65
C ALA A 84 -18.17 9.33 -25.23
N ALA A 85 -18.08 9.84 -23.99
CA ALA A 85 -16.86 10.40 -23.43
C ALA A 85 -15.82 9.35 -23.03
N LEU A 86 -16.22 8.07 -22.85
CA LEU A 86 -15.29 7.00 -22.53
C LEU A 86 -14.44 6.61 -23.74
N SER A 87 -13.13 6.73 -23.60
CA SER A 87 -12.18 6.32 -24.62
C SER A 87 -11.88 4.81 -24.53
N GLY A 88 -11.29 4.26 -25.59
CA GLY A 88 -10.78 2.87 -25.55
C GLY A 88 -9.75 2.63 -24.46
N LYS A 89 -8.99 3.67 -24.06
CA LYS A 89 -8.03 3.60 -22.93
C LYS A 89 -8.76 3.50 -21.58
N ASP A 90 -9.90 4.19 -21.43
CA ASP A 90 -10.70 4.10 -20.21
C ASP A 90 -11.28 2.70 -20.03
N PHE A 91 -11.80 2.09 -21.10
CA PHE A 91 -12.27 0.71 -21.05
C PHE A 91 -11.15 -0.29 -20.73
N ALA A 92 -9.94 -0.09 -21.29
CA ALA A 92 -8.80 -0.92 -20.98
C ALA A 92 -8.41 -0.81 -19.49
N ALA A 93 -8.28 0.42 -18.96
CA ALA A 93 -7.95 0.65 -17.55
C ALA A 93 -8.99 0.05 -16.60
N LEU A 94 -10.29 0.26 -16.89
CA LEU A 94 -11.40 -0.34 -16.11
C LEU A 94 -11.34 -1.88 -16.13
N SER A 95 -11.09 -2.47 -17.30
CA SER A 95 -10.98 -3.93 -17.43
C SER A 95 -9.79 -4.47 -16.67
N GLU A 96 -8.64 -3.80 -16.76
CA GLU A 96 -7.41 -4.17 -16.06
C GLU A 96 -7.60 -4.10 -14.53
N TRP A 97 -8.15 -2.99 -14.03
CA TRP A 97 -8.45 -2.85 -12.60
C TRP A 97 -9.38 -3.95 -12.09
N LEU A 98 -10.48 -4.23 -12.81
CA LEU A 98 -11.42 -5.30 -12.42
C LEU A 98 -10.77 -6.68 -12.44
N GLN A 99 -9.92 -6.99 -13.42
CA GLN A 99 -9.17 -8.24 -13.51
C GLN A 99 -8.12 -8.35 -12.39
N ASN A 100 -7.55 -7.23 -11.97
CA ASN A 100 -6.58 -7.17 -10.86
C ASN A 100 -7.22 -7.19 -9.47
N GLY A 101 -8.55 -7.29 -9.39
CA GLY A 101 -9.28 -7.51 -8.14
C GLY A 101 -10.16 -6.36 -7.67
N GLY A 102 -10.45 -5.34 -8.49
CA GLY A 102 -11.25 -4.17 -8.13
C GLY A 102 -12.74 -4.44 -7.85
N GLY A 103 -13.23 -5.63 -8.20
CA GLY A 103 -14.65 -5.97 -8.05
C GLY A 103 -15.21 -5.83 -6.63
N PRO A 104 -14.57 -6.33 -5.57
CA PRO A 104 -15.02 -6.13 -4.19
C PRO A 104 -15.07 -4.65 -3.79
N THR A 105 -14.07 -3.87 -4.17
CA THR A 105 -14.01 -2.41 -3.91
C THR A 105 -15.20 -1.70 -4.55
N LEU A 106 -15.48 -1.98 -5.84
CA LEU A 106 -16.63 -1.41 -6.53
C LEU A 106 -17.96 -1.77 -5.84
N ARG A 107 -18.14 -3.03 -5.45
CA ARG A 107 -19.35 -3.45 -4.71
C ARG A 107 -19.48 -2.74 -3.36
N GLY A 108 -18.39 -2.58 -2.63
CA GLY A 108 -18.37 -1.86 -1.35
C GLY A 108 -18.78 -0.39 -1.52
N LEU A 109 -18.26 0.28 -2.55
CA LEU A 109 -18.63 1.66 -2.87
C LEU A 109 -20.10 1.83 -3.24
N GLN A 110 -20.72 0.85 -3.87
CA GLN A 110 -22.16 0.87 -4.19
C GLN A 110 -23.06 0.81 -2.94
N GLN A 111 -22.53 0.35 -1.80
CA GLN A 111 -23.27 0.19 -0.54
C GLN A 111 -23.21 1.41 0.38
N ILE A 112 -22.37 2.38 0.09
CA ILE A 112 -22.21 3.62 0.86
C ILE A 112 -22.85 4.81 0.15
N SER A 113 -23.10 5.90 0.87
CA SER A 113 -23.72 7.11 0.34
C SER A 113 -22.81 7.82 -0.68
N PRO A 114 -23.37 8.63 -1.62
CA PRO A 114 -22.57 9.42 -2.53
C PRO A 114 -21.55 10.34 -1.81
N THR A 115 -21.92 10.93 -0.70
CA THR A 115 -21.02 11.79 0.09
C THR A 115 -19.83 11.00 0.62
N GLU A 116 -20.05 9.83 1.22
CA GLU A 116 -18.95 8.97 1.69
C GLU A 116 -18.04 8.51 0.54
N ARG A 117 -18.61 8.27 -0.65
CA ARG A 117 -17.78 7.92 -1.84
C ARG A 117 -16.82 9.04 -2.20
N GLU A 118 -17.30 10.27 -2.25
CA GLU A 118 -16.46 11.44 -2.55
C GLU A 118 -15.39 11.65 -1.49
N GLU A 119 -15.73 11.49 -0.20
CA GLU A 119 -14.76 11.57 0.90
C GLU A 119 -13.65 10.51 0.75
N LEU A 120 -14.01 9.26 0.44
CA LEU A 120 -13.04 8.20 0.22
C LEU A 120 -12.20 8.42 -1.04
N LEU A 121 -12.81 8.91 -2.14
CA LEU A 121 -12.07 9.25 -3.35
C LEU A 121 -11.08 10.38 -3.12
N ASP A 122 -11.47 11.40 -2.36
CA ASP A 122 -10.56 12.48 -2.01
C ASP A 122 -9.45 11.99 -1.08
N TYR A 123 -9.74 11.07 -0.17
CA TYR A 123 -8.71 10.41 0.65
C TYR A 123 -7.69 9.67 -0.19
N LEU A 124 -8.14 8.85 -1.17
CA LEU A 124 -7.24 8.12 -2.10
C LEU A 124 -6.35 9.08 -2.91
N ARG A 125 -6.92 10.18 -3.41
CA ARG A 125 -6.21 11.18 -4.23
C ARG A 125 -5.15 11.97 -3.46
N ASN A 126 -5.30 12.05 -2.14
CA ASN A 126 -4.41 12.82 -1.28
C ASN A 126 -3.41 11.93 -0.52
N MET A 127 -3.29 10.66 -0.86
CA MET A 127 -2.25 9.78 -0.31
C MET A 127 -0.87 10.20 -0.81
N ASP A 128 0.11 10.21 0.09
CA ASP A 128 1.51 10.51 -0.26
C ASP A 128 2.15 9.35 -1.02
N LEU A 129 3.15 9.63 -1.87
CA LEU A 129 3.91 8.60 -2.60
C LEU A 129 4.95 7.91 -1.73
N TYR A 130 5.49 8.61 -0.75
CA TYR A 130 6.50 8.11 0.17
C TYR A 130 6.49 8.91 1.47
N ALA A 131 7.14 8.36 2.48
CA ALA A 131 7.48 9.10 3.69
C ALA A 131 8.95 8.86 4.05
N ALA A 132 9.61 9.88 4.60
CA ALA A 132 10.93 9.75 5.22
C ALA A 132 10.77 9.91 6.74
N VAL A 133 11.17 8.91 7.50
CA VAL A 133 10.84 8.78 8.92
C VAL A 133 12.11 8.50 9.73
N GLU A 134 12.31 9.28 10.79
CA GLU A 134 13.37 9.03 11.77
C GLU A 134 12.82 8.24 12.96
N ALA A 135 13.36 7.06 13.20
CA ALA A 135 12.97 6.21 14.33
C ALA A 135 14.16 5.37 14.85
N GLY A 136 14.29 5.22 16.15
CA GLY A 136 15.33 4.40 16.77
C GLY A 136 16.76 4.75 16.33
N GLY A 137 17.04 6.01 15.97
CA GLY A 137 18.35 6.48 15.47
C GLY A 137 18.65 6.06 14.03
N ARG A 138 17.63 5.73 13.23
CA ARG A 138 17.70 5.33 11.82
C ARG A 138 16.76 6.16 10.97
N THR A 139 17.10 6.31 9.70
CA THR A 139 16.22 6.91 8.68
C THR A 139 15.54 5.79 7.89
N PHE A 140 14.22 5.86 7.77
CA PHE A 140 13.43 4.95 6.94
C PHE A 140 12.77 5.70 5.81
N VAL A 141 12.98 5.25 4.58
CA VAL A 141 12.21 5.67 3.42
C VAL A 141 11.12 4.61 3.21
N LEU A 142 9.87 5.03 3.34
CA LEU A 142 8.69 4.21 3.25
C LEU A 142 8.04 4.43 1.88
N THR A 143 7.86 3.37 1.10
CA THR A 143 7.26 3.42 -0.23
C THR A 143 6.34 2.22 -0.42
N HIS A 144 5.45 2.24 -1.42
CA HIS A 144 4.63 1.07 -1.70
C HIS A 144 5.45 -0.08 -2.30
N ALA A 145 6.10 0.13 -3.46
CA ALA A 145 6.73 -0.96 -4.22
C ALA A 145 8.27 -0.92 -4.24
N GLY A 146 8.88 -0.23 -3.29
CA GLY A 146 10.30 0.04 -3.30
C GLY A 146 10.63 1.27 -4.13
N LEU A 147 11.75 1.27 -4.84
CA LEU A 147 12.21 2.39 -5.65
C LEU A 147 12.88 1.85 -6.91
N ASP A 148 12.15 1.90 -8.02
CA ASP A 148 12.69 1.48 -9.31
C ASP A 148 13.68 2.53 -9.87
N HIS A 149 14.56 2.11 -10.79
CA HIS A 149 15.58 2.98 -11.36
C HIS A 149 16.42 3.73 -10.30
N PHE A 150 16.76 3.03 -9.21
CA PHE A 150 17.45 3.62 -8.07
C PHE A 150 18.79 4.25 -8.46
N GLU A 151 19.00 5.49 -8.00
CA GLU A 151 20.25 6.23 -8.08
C GLU A 151 20.56 6.83 -6.70
N ALA A 152 21.74 6.52 -6.13
CA ALA A 152 22.05 6.83 -4.72
C ALA A 152 21.96 8.32 -4.34
N GLU A 153 22.28 9.22 -5.27
CA GLU A 153 22.29 10.66 -5.07
C GLU A 153 21.04 11.38 -5.63
N LYS A 154 20.10 10.63 -6.25
CA LYS A 154 18.87 11.20 -6.81
C LYS A 154 17.88 11.52 -5.69
N PRO A 155 17.45 12.80 -5.55
CA PRO A 155 16.42 13.16 -4.60
C PRO A 155 15.11 12.42 -4.85
N LEU A 156 14.35 12.05 -3.79
CA LEU A 156 13.12 11.27 -3.93
C LEU A 156 12.06 12.00 -4.77
N GLU A 157 11.99 13.33 -4.69
CA GLU A 157 11.07 14.16 -5.47
C GLU A 157 11.36 14.17 -6.99
N ASN A 158 12.46 13.61 -7.43
CA ASN A 158 12.84 13.52 -8.85
C ASN A 158 12.53 12.14 -9.48
N TYR A 159 11.98 11.20 -8.69
CA TYR A 159 11.51 9.92 -9.21
C TYR A 159 10.10 10.04 -9.78
N GLU A 160 9.81 9.21 -10.78
CA GLU A 160 8.49 9.17 -11.38
C GLU A 160 7.49 8.40 -10.48
N LEU A 161 6.20 8.71 -10.63
CA LEU A 161 5.13 8.05 -9.89
C LEU A 161 5.24 6.51 -9.92
N LEU A 162 5.50 5.95 -11.09
CA LEU A 162 5.56 4.50 -11.27
C LEU A 162 6.80 3.85 -10.65
N ASP A 163 7.88 4.62 -10.43
CA ASP A 163 9.06 4.11 -9.72
C ASP A 163 8.73 3.70 -8.27
N PHE A 164 7.74 4.38 -7.65
CA PHE A 164 7.26 4.08 -6.30
C PHE A 164 6.19 2.99 -6.26
N LEU A 165 5.39 2.84 -7.33
CA LEU A 165 4.17 2.03 -7.32
C LEU A 165 4.30 0.65 -7.96
N LEU A 166 5.26 0.48 -8.89
CA LEU A 166 5.44 -0.75 -9.66
C LEU A 166 6.86 -1.29 -9.59
N GLY A 167 7.72 -0.69 -8.76
CA GLY A 167 9.09 -1.11 -8.56
C GLY A 167 9.20 -2.57 -8.10
N ARG A 168 10.27 -3.24 -8.53
CA ARG A 168 10.62 -4.59 -8.09
C ARG A 168 12.11 -4.66 -7.80
N PRO A 169 12.58 -3.95 -6.76
CA PRO A 169 13.99 -3.91 -6.42
C PRO A 169 14.49 -5.32 -6.06
N ASN A 170 15.73 -5.62 -6.42
CA ASN A 170 16.37 -6.82 -5.91
C ASN A 170 16.75 -6.57 -4.44
N PRO A 171 16.25 -7.35 -3.46
CA PRO A 171 16.51 -7.08 -2.04
C PRO A 171 17.98 -7.13 -1.65
N ARG A 172 18.85 -7.76 -2.47
CA ARG A 172 20.30 -7.86 -2.24
C ARG A 172 21.11 -6.67 -2.69
N ASP A 173 20.50 -5.75 -3.43
CA ASP A 173 21.21 -4.57 -3.92
C ASP A 173 21.48 -3.59 -2.78
N GLU A 174 22.72 -3.10 -2.71
CA GLU A 174 23.06 -1.98 -1.83
C GLU A 174 22.52 -0.69 -2.44
N ILE A 175 21.78 0.11 -1.64
CA ILE A 175 21.09 1.29 -2.14
C ILE A 175 21.73 2.61 -1.68
N TRP A 176 22.00 2.80 -0.41
CA TRP A 176 22.63 4.03 0.10
C TRP A 176 24.00 3.78 0.73
N HIS A 177 24.85 4.81 0.68
CA HIS A 177 26.13 4.80 1.41
C HIS A 177 25.92 4.86 2.91
N ASP A 178 24.90 5.59 3.40
CA ASP A 178 24.53 5.64 4.80
C ASP A 178 23.90 4.32 5.25
N LYS A 179 24.62 3.58 6.07
CA LYS A 179 24.18 2.27 6.58
C LYS A 179 23.06 2.34 7.63
N ASN A 180 22.69 3.55 8.08
CA ASN A 180 21.54 3.78 8.97
C ASN A 180 20.27 4.19 8.21
N LYS A 181 20.32 4.24 6.87
CA LYS A 181 19.17 4.55 6.02
C LYS A 181 18.62 3.26 5.39
N PHE A 182 17.32 3.05 5.55
CA PHE A 182 16.60 1.83 5.12
C PHE A 182 15.47 2.16 4.17
N LEU A 183 15.20 1.27 3.21
CA LEU A 183 14.02 1.28 2.37
C LEU A 183 13.04 0.22 2.89
N VAL A 184 11.79 0.63 3.18
CA VAL A 184 10.72 -0.28 3.61
C VAL A 184 9.62 -0.25 2.55
N TYR A 185 9.18 -1.43 2.09
CA TYR A 185 8.21 -1.54 1.00
C TYR A 185 7.38 -2.82 1.06
N GLY A 186 6.25 -2.83 0.34
CA GLY A 186 5.32 -3.94 0.16
C GLY A 186 5.26 -4.45 -1.28
N HIS A 187 4.04 -4.54 -1.84
CA HIS A 187 3.71 -4.83 -3.23
C HIS A 187 4.08 -6.23 -3.74
N THR A 188 5.29 -6.69 -3.50
CA THR A 188 5.74 -8.02 -3.90
C THR A 188 5.80 -8.92 -2.68
N PRO A 189 4.97 -9.98 -2.62
CA PRO A 189 4.96 -10.89 -1.48
C PRO A 189 6.35 -11.42 -1.14
N THR A 190 6.71 -11.37 0.12
CA THR A 190 8.04 -11.78 0.61
C THR A 190 8.37 -13.24 0.29
N ARG A 191 7.34 -14.11 0.19
CA ARG A 191 7.51 -15.49 -0.29
C ARG A 191 8.08 -15.52 -1.71
N VAL A 192 7.62 -14.62 -2.60
CA VAL A 192 8.08 -14.51 -3.99
C VAL A 192 9.51 -13.96 -4.05
N LEU A 193 9.80 -12.92 -3.27
CA LEU A 193 11.18 -12.38 -3.18
C LEU A 193 12.16 -13.43 -2.68
N ARG A 194 11.79 -14.22 -1.68
CA ARG A 194 12.62 -15.33 -1.18
C ARG A 194 12.88 -16.39 -2.24
N GLU A 195 11.86 -16.80 -2.98
CA GLU A 195 12.01 -17.75 -4.10
C GLU A 195 12.96 -17.22 -5.18
N GLN A 196 12.84 -15.94 -5.56
CA GLN A 196 13.75 -15.28 -6.49
C GLN A 196 15.20 -15.25 -5.98
N MET A 197 15.38 -15.19 -4.66
CA MET A 197 16.69 -15.25 -3.99
C MET A 197 17.22 -16.68 -3.83
N GLY A 198 16.43 -17.71 -4.21
CA GLY A 198 16.77 -19.12 -4.01
C GLY A 198 16.59 -19.62 -2.56
N GLU A 199 15.77 -18.93 -1.78
CA GLU A 199 15.42 -19.26 -0.40
C GLU A 199 14.07 -19.98 -0.33
N SER A 200 13.79 -20.66 0.78
CA SER A 200 12.47 -21.23 1.03
C SER A 200 11.42 -20.12 1.20
N PRO A 201 10.23 -20.24 0.57
CA PRO A 201 9.17 -19.23 0.68
C PRO A 201 8.69 -19.13 2.14
N ALA A 202 8.44 -17.89 2.57
CA ALA A 202 7.87 -17.61 3.89
C ALA A 202 7.11 -16.27 3.87
N ASP A 203 5.99 -16.22 4.60
CA ASP A 203 5.14 -15.03 4.75
C ASP A 203 5.52 -14.26 6.01
N THR A 204 6.76 -13.84 6.06
CA THR A 204 7.34 -13.03 7.13
C THR A 204 8.18 -11.91 6.52
N ILE A 205 8.32 -10.82 7.22
CA ILE A 205 9.14 -9.69 6.81
C ILE A 205 10.52 -10.18 6.36
N LEU A 206 10.95 -9.70 5.21
CA LEU A 206 12.26 -10.02 4.62
C LEU A 206 13.18 -8.83 4.83
N ARG A 207 14.27 -9.05 5.56
CA ARG A 207 15.33 -8.04 5.76
C ARG A 207 16.57 -8.45 5.00
N CYS A 208 17.04 -7.63 4.09
CA CYS A 208 18.26 -7.88 3.35
C CYS A 208 19.07 -6.56 3.24
N GLY A 209 20.15 -6.45 3.98
CA GLY A 209 20.94 -5.22 4.02
C GLY A 209 20.11 -4.03 4.48
N GLN A 210 19.94 -3.03 3.59
CA GLN A 210 19.18 -1.81 3.83
C GLN A 210 17.73 -1.90 3.34
N GLN A 211 17.31 -3.03 2.79
CA GLN A 211 15.97 -3.23 2.25
C GLN A 211 15.14 -4.12 3.18
N ILE A 212 13.91 -3.70 3.43
CA ILE A 212 12.95 -4.40 4.30
C ILE A 212 11.63 -4.53 3.53
N ALA A 213 11.33 -5.73 3.03
CA ALA A 213 10.06 -6.02 2.38
C ALA A 213 9.06 -6.56 3.40
N ILE A 214 7.85 -6.01 3.42
CA ILE A 214 6.84 -6.27 4.45
C ILE A 214 5.50 -6.82 3.94
N ASP A 215 5.32 -7.02 2.64
CA ASP A 215 4.15 -7.73 2.12
C ASP A 215 4.24 -9.23 2.47
N CYS A 216 3.55 -9.61 3.53
CA CYS A 216 3.51 -11.00 4.02
C CYS A 216 2.32 -11.77 3.44
N ALA A 217 1.87 -11.44 2.23
CA ALA A 217 0.83 -12.13 1.45
C ALA A 217 -0.53 -12.22 2.16
N CYS A 218 -0.95 -11.17 2.86
CA CYS A 218 -2.12 -11.13 3.73
C CYS A 218 -3.40 -11.67 3.05
N VAL A 219 -3.67 -11.28 1.81
CA VAL A 219 -4.86 -11.72 1.05
C VAL A 219 -4.70 -13.12 0.44
N PHE A 220 -3.50 -13.67 0.39
CA PHE A 220 -3.19 -14.99 -0.16
C PHE A 220 -2.94 -16.04 0.94
N ASP A 221 -3.77 -16.02 1.98
CA ASP A 221 -3.69 -16.89 3.16
C ASP A 221 -2.39 -16.77 3.97
N GLY A 222 -1.66 -15.67 3.76
CA GLY A 222 -0.50 -15.28 4.55
C GLY A 222 -0.87 -14.49 5.80
N LYS A 223 0.02 -13.62 6.22
CA LYS A 223 -0.12 -12.78 7.42
C LYS A 223 -0.20 -11.30 7.04
N LEU A 224 -0.83 -10.49 7.88
CA LEU A 224 -0.55 -9.07 7.88
C LEU A 224 0.66 -8.81 8.77
N GLY A 225 1.79 -8.48 8.14
CA GLY A 225 3.03 -8.13 8.83
C GLY A 225 3.06 -6.65 9.19
N CYS A 226 3.59 -6.33 10.37
CA CYS A 226 3.83 -4.96 10.81
C CYS A 226 5.20 -4.87 11.47
N LEU A 227 5.94 -3.82 11.15
CA LEU A 227 7.26 -3.55 11.73
C LEU A 227 7.19 -2.32 12.64
N CYS A 228 7.67 -2.46 13.89
CA CYS A 228 7.98 -1.33 14.75
C CYS A 228 9.33 -0.73 14.31
N LEU A 229 9.33 0.50 13.78
CA LEU A 229 10.55 1.14 13.27
C LEU A 229 11.54 1.52 14.38
N ASP A 230 11.03 1.88 15.56
CA ASP A 230 11.90 2.24 16.70
C ASP A 230 12.72 1.05 17.21
N MET A 231 12.09 -0.12 17.33
CA MET A 231 12.66 -1.31 17.95
C MET A 231 13.07 -2.39 16.94
N LEU A 232 12.64 -2.26 15.69
CA LEU A 232 12.74 -3.30 14.66
C LEU A 232 12.05 -4.62 15.06
N GLU A 233 11.01 -4.56 15.88
CA GLU A 233 10.18 -5.69 16.25
C GLU A 233 9.13 -5.99 15.20
N GLU A 234 8.91 -7.26 14.91
CA GLU A 234 7.95 -7.74 13.92
C GLU A 234 6.69 -8.25 14.62
N ILE A 235 5.52 -7.81 14.13
CA ILE A 235 4.21 -8.18 14.64
C ILE A 235 3.44 -8.82 13.49
N TYR A 236 2.74 -9.92 13.75
CA TYR A 236 1.99 -10.66 12.72
C TYR A 236 0.61 -11.03 13.23
N VAL A 237 -0.40 -10.86 12.34
CA VAL A 237 -1.77 -11.29 12.59
C VAL A 237 -2.36 -12.09 11.44
#